data_097caa1c185514fd781548606e7c73e9
#
_entry.id   097caa1c185514fd781548606e7c73e9
#
_cell.length_a   1.000
_cell.length_b   1.000
_cell.length_c   1.000
_cell.angle_alpha   90.00
_cell.angle_beta   90.00
_cell.angle_gamma   90.00
#
_symmetry.space_group_name_H-M   'P 1'
#
loop_
_entity.id
_entity.type
_entity.pdbx_description
1 polymer ?
#
loop_
_entity_poly.entity_id
_entity_poly.type
_entity_poly.pdbx_seq_one_letter_code
_entity_poly.pdbx_strand_id
1 'polypeptide(L)'
;PPLYSSAASDVYKRQDKNRKLPITCLIRALGLKTDQEILDQFGDDPRIVTTLEKDPCKNYEDAMLEIYRRLRPGEPPTVEASETLIHNLFFDPRRYDLSTVGRYKFNKKLSLWQRIPGYKLVYPVADPATGELLFDEGHLLTKDDARLLDTVGVGEVTIDVEGAPLRVMSNKMCDLSHYVDFDPLAECGIKERVRFDVLQELLGQYSGEELKDQIRLHRA
;
A
#
# COMPACT_ATOMS: atom_id res chain seq x y z
N PRO A 1 26.43 7.29 21.93
CA PRO A 1 25.85 6.05 21.48
C PRO A 1 24.75 6.38 20.47
N PRO A 2 24.74 5.73 19.32
CA PRO A 2 23.83 6.11 18.29
C PRO A 2 22.41 5.72 18.68
N LEU A 3 21.64 6.68 19.11
CA LEU A 3 20.18 6.58 19.30
C LEU A 3 19.46 6.15 18.02
N TYR A 4 20.14 6.29 16.88
CA TYR A 4 19.58 5.98 15.55
C TYR A 4 19.43 4.48 15.26
N SER A 5 20.28 3.60 15.81
CA SER A 5 20.17 2.18 15.51
C SER A 5 19.01 1.50 16.25
N SER A 6 18.70 1.94 17.48
CA SER A 6 17.54 1.45 18.20
C SER A 6 16.24 2.05 17.65
N ALA A 7 16.24 3.35 17.31
CA ALA A 7 15.08 4.01 16.72
C ALA A 7 14.73 3.43 15.33
N ALA A 8 15.73 3.21 14.47
CA ALA A 8 15.52 2.60 13.18
C ALA A 8 14.99 1.16 13.28
N SER A 9 15.45 0.38 14.27
CA SER A 9 14.89 -0.95 14.49
C SER A 9 13.48 -0.92 15.09
N ASP A 10 13.13 0.13 15.83
CA ASP A 10 11.80 0.27 16.43
C ASP A 10 10.75 0.79 15.45
N VAL A 11 11.14 1.50 14.40
CA VAL A 11 10.24 1.93 13.32
C VAL A 11 9.59 0.74 12.61
N TYR A 12 10.31 -0.38 12.48
CA TYR A 12 9.85 -1.58 11.79
C TYR A 12 9.41 -2.72 12.73
N LYS A 13 9.19 -2.40 14.02
CA LYS A 13 8.68 -3.35 14.99
C LYS A 13 7.32 -2.91 15.50
N ARG A 14 6.31 -3.77 15.37
CA ARG A 14 5.04 -3.60 16.05
C ARG A 14 5.21 -3.96 17.52
N GLN A 15 4.81 -3.07 18.41
CA GLN A 15 4.69 -3.36 19.84
C GLN A 15 3.23 -3.71 20.14
N ASP A 16 3.01 -4.89 20.67
CA ASP A 16 1.74 -5.28 21.27
C ASP A 16 2.04 -5.83 22.68
N LYS A 17 1.48 -5.21 23.70
CA LYS A 17 1.59 -5.64 25.11
C LYS A 17 3.02 -6.08 25.54
N ASN A 18 4.01 -5.26 25.29
CA ASN A 18 5.43 -5.52 25.57
C ASN A 18 6.13 -6.58 24.71
N ARG A 19 5.51 -7.03 23.61
CA ARG A 19 6.10 -7.97 22.67
C ARG A 19 6.41 -7.28 21.35
N LYS A 20 7.67 -7.31 20.95
CA LYS A 20 8.12 -6.74 19.67
C LYS A 20 8.02 -7.81 18.58
N LEU A 21 7.40 -7.44 17.44
CA LEU A 21 7.32 -8.26 16.26
C LEU A 21 7.90 -7.47 15.09
N PRO A 22 8.74 -8.07 14.20
CA PRO A 22 9.17 -7.42 12.98
C PRO A 22 7.98 -6.98 12.13
N ILE A 23 8.05 -5.79 11.53
CA ILE A 23 6.96 -5.31 10.68
C ILE A 23 6.81 -6.17 9.42
N THR A 24 7.90 -6.76 8.94
CA THR A 24 7.92 -7.69 7.79
C THR A 24 7.03 -8.90 8.01
N CYS A 25 6.96 -9.41 9.25
CA CYS A 25 6.02 -10.46 9.61
C CYS A 25 4.55 -10.03 9.38
N LEU A 26 4.17 -8.81 9.77
CA LEU A 26 2.83 -8.30 9.49
C LEU A 26 2.61 -8.07 7.98
N ILE A 27 3.61 -7.55 7.27
CA ILE A 27 3.54 -7.34 5.81
C ILE A 27 3.30 -8.66 5.09
N ARG A 28 3.99 -9.76 5.50
CA ARG A 28 3.74 -11.10 4.96
C ARG A 28 2.31 -11.57 5.20
N ALA A 29 1.83 -11.37 6.42
CA ALA A 29 0.45 -11.73 6.79
C ALA A 29 -0.61 -10.93 6.05
N LEU A 30 -0.28 -9.74 5.54
CA LEU A 30 -1.17 -8.90 4.74
C LEU A 30 -1.08 -9.17 3.23
N GLY A 31 -0.23 -10.11 2.78
CA GLY A 31 -0.25 -10.59 1.41
C GLY A 31 1.07 -10.56 0.64
N LEU A 32 2.09 -9.79 1.07
CA LEU A 32 3.43 -9.85 0.47
C LEU A 32 4.20 -11.03 1.07
N LYS A 33 4.12 -12.18 0.43
CA LYS A 33 4.50 -13.48 1.01
C LYS A 33 6.01 -13.72 1.04
N THR A 34 6.74 -13.19 0.08
CA THR A 34 8.17 -13.42 -0.10
C THR A 34 9.01 -12.19 0.22
N ASP A 35 10.32 -12.41 0.51
CA ASP A 35 11.27 -11.31 0.72
C ASP A 35 11.37 -10.43 -0.53
N GLN A 36 11.33 -11.05 -1.71
CA GLN A 36 11.42 -10.34 -2.98
C GLN A 36 10.22 -9.42 -3.21
N GLU A 37 9.00 -9.90 -2.96
CA GLU A 37 7.79 -9.07 -3.07
C GLU A 37 7.83 -7.86 -2.14
N ILE A 38 8.39 -8.03 -0.93
CA ILE A 38 8.57 -6.93 0.02
C ILE A 38 9.59 -5.91 -0.50
N LEU A 39 10.73 -6.37 -1.03
CA LEU A 39 11.76 -5.51 -1.60
C LEU A 39 11.27 -4.80 -2.88
N ASP A 40 10.55 -5.49 -3.74
CA ASP A 40 9.94 -4.91 -4.95
C ASP A 40 8.94 -3.80 -4.61
N GLN A 41 8.21 -3.95 -3.50
CA GLN A 41 7.21 -2.98 -3.07
C GLN A 41 7.82 -1.78 -2.33
N PHE A 42 8.82 -2.00 -1.47
CA PHE A 42 9.37 -0.97 -0.58
C PHE A 42 10.78 -0.50 -0.96
N GLY A 43 11.43 -1.17 -1.92
CA GLY A 43 12.82 -0.92 -2.32
C GLY A 43 13.84 -1.52 -1.36
N ASP A 44 15.12 -1.43 -1.76
CA ASP A 44 16.26 -1.97 -1.02
C ASP A 44 16.71 -1.05 0.14
N ASP A 45 15.77 -0.52 0.91
CA ASP A 45 16.10 0.29 2.09
C ASP A 45 16.87 -0.57 3.11
N PRO A 46 18.06 -0.15 3.59
CA PRO A 46 18.87 -0.91 4.54
C PRO A 46 18.12 -1.31 5.81
N ARG A 47 17.12 -0.53 6.21
CA ARG A 47 16.29 -0.83 7.39
C ARG A 47 15.36 -2.00 7.12
N ILE A 48 14.80 -2.09 5.91
CA ILE A 48 13.94 -3.21 5.51
C ILE A 48 14.77 -4.48 5.37
N VAL A 49 15.91 -4.41 4.69
CA VAL A 49 16.84 -5.55 4.52
C VAL A 49 17.25 -6.10 5.90
N THR A 50 17.71 -5.23 6.81
CA THR A 50 18.07 -5.65 8.17
C THR A 50 16.89 -6.23 8.95
N THR A 51 15.67 -5.75 8.70
CA THR A 51 14.48 -6.28 9.35
C THR A 51 14.12 -7.67 8.81
N LEU A 52 14.23 -7.88 7.49
CA LEU A 52 14.04 -9.18 6.84
C LEU A 52 15.04 -10.23 7.33
N GLU A 53 16.30 -9.86 7.52
CA GLU A 53 17.32 -10.74 8.09
C GLU A 53 16.98 -11.22 9.50
N LYS A 54 16.38 -10.34 10.31
CA LYS A 54 15.99 -10.61 11.71
C LYS A 54 14.60 -11.24 11.83
N ASP A 55 13.83 -11.29 10.74
CA ASP A 55 12.48 -11.85 10.74
C ASP A 55 12.53 -13.38 10.84
N PRO A 56 11.95 -13.99 11.86
CA PRO A 56 11.89 -15.44 12.00
C PRO A 56 10.96 -16.08 10.97
N CYS A 57 10.03 -15.30 10.39
CA CYS A 57 9.03 -15.79 9.45
C CYS A 57 9.56 -15.69 8.02
N LYS A 58 9.46 -16.79 7.26
CA LYS A 58 9.94 -16.83 5.87
C LYS A 58 8.82 -16.90 4.83
N ASN A 59 7.63 -17.24 5.27
CA ASN A 59 6.45 -17.37 4.40
C ASN A 59 5.20 -16.81 5.09
N TYR A 60 4.08 -16.82 4.37
CA TYR A 60 2.78 -16.35 4.84
C TYR A 60 2.28 -17.13 6.07
N GLU A 61 2.39 -18.45 6.03
CA GLU A 61 1.90 -19.34 7.08
C GLU A 61 2.65 -19.12 8.39
N ASP A 62 3.99 -19.05 8.34
CA ASP A 62 4.82 -18.75 9.51
C ASP A 62 4.43 -17.40 10.13
N ALA A 63 4.21 -16.40 9.29
CA ALA A 63 3.82 -15.06 9.73
C ALA A 63 2.46 -15.07 10.43
N MET A 64 1.49 -15.78 9.87
CA MET A 64 0.15 -15.94 10.46
C MET A 64 0.23 -16.63 11.83
N LEU A 65 0.94 -17.74 11.92
CA LEU A 65 1.11 -18.51 13.16
C LEU A 65 1.86 -17.69 14.23
N GLU A 66 2.90 -16.95 13.85
CA GLU A 66 3.67 -16.13 14.79
C GLU A 66 2.83 -14.96 15.35
N ILE A 67 2.04 -14.30 14.50
CA ILE A 67 1.12 -13.24 14.94
C ILE A 67 0.07 -13.82 15.92
N TYR A 68 -0.49 -14.99 15.61
CA TYR A 68 -1.46 -15.64 16.48
C TYR A 68 -0.87 -15.96 17.84
N ARG A 69 0.31 -16.59 17.88
CA ARG A 69 1.02 -16.90 19.14
C ARG A 69 1.24 -15.67 20.01
N ARG A 70 1.49 -14.52 19.37
CA ARG A 70 1.71 -13.25 20.09
C ARG A 70 0.43 -12.63 20.61
N LEU A 71 -0.67 -12.77 19.89
CA LEU A 71 -1.97 -12.21 20.26
C LEU A 71 -2.74 -13.12 21.22
N ARG A 72 -2.60 -14.44 21.07
CA ARG A 72 -3.30 -15.48 21.84
C ARG A 72 -2.32 -16.49 22.44
N PRO A 73 -1.50 -16.09 23.44
CA PRO A 73 -0.56 -17.01 24.06
C PRO A 73 -1.32 -18.12 24.82
N GLY A 74 -0.92 -19.37 24.58
CA GLY A 74 -1.51 -20.53 25.22
C GLY A 74 -2.55 -21.29 24.39
N GLU A 75 -2.99 -20.74 23.26
CA GLU A 75 -3.85 -21.43 22.29
C GLU A 75 -3.00 -22.04 21.17
N PRO A 76 -3.31 -23.24 20.68
CA PRO A 76 -2.62 -23.83 19.54
C PRO A 76 -2.92 -23.00 18.28
N PRO A 77 -1.89 -22.48 17.57
CA PRO A 77 -2.11 -21.67 16.39
C PRO A 77 -2.46 -22.54 15.18
N THR A 78 -3.46 -22.12 14.43
CA THR A 78 -3.75 -22.63 13.08
C THR A 78 -3.82 -21.47 12.09
N VAL A 79 -3.55 -21.70 10.82
CA VAL A 79 -3.58 -20.65 9.79
C VAL A 79 -4.98 -20.05 9.70
N GLU A 80 -6.02 -20.88 9.64
CA GLU A 80 -7.42 -20.45 9.56
C GLU A 80 -7.85 -19.58 10.75
N ALA A 81 -7.48 -19.99 11.97
CA ALA A 81 -7.78 -19.20 13.18
C ALA A 81 -7.02 -17.87 13.18
N SER A 82 -5.80 -17.86 12.63
CA SER A 82 -4.99 -16.66 12.49
C SER A 82 -5.58 -15.68 11.47
N GLU A 83 -6.01 -16.17 10.32
CA GLU A 83 -6.71 -15.39 9.29
C GLU A 83 -7.99 -14.78 9.84
N THR A 84 -8.82 -15.58 10.49
CA THR A 84 -10.05 -15.11 11.14
C THR A 84 -9.75 -14.05 12.20
N LEU A 85 -8.70 -14.23 13.00
CA LEU A 85 -8.32 -13.27 14.03
C LEU A 85 -7.87 -11.94 13.43
N ILE A 86 -7.02 -11.97 12.39
CA ILE A 86 -6.52 -10.76 11.72
C ILE A 86 -7.66 -10.07 10.98
N HIS A 87 -8.49 -10.83 10.25
CA HIS A 87 -9.65 -10.27 9.56
C HIS A 87 -10.59 -9.56 10.54
N ASN A 88 -10.94 -10.21 11.64
CA ASN A 88 -11.81 -9.63 12.66
C ASN A 88 -11.18 -8.41 13.35
N LEU A 89 -9.85 -8.37 13.48
CA LEU A 89 -9.16 -7.25 14.09
C LEU A 89 -9.21 -5.99 13.23
N PHE A 90 -9.18 -6.13 11.90
CA PHE A 90 -9.08 -4.98 10.98
C PHE A 90 -10.35 -4.69 10.18
N PHE A 91 -11.19 -5.70 9.92
CA PHE A 91 -12.28 -5.60 8.95
C PHE A 91 -13.65 -5.97 9.52
N ASP A 92 -13.75 -6.50 10.75
CA ASP A 92 -15.05 -6.76 11.37
C ASP A 92 -15.72 -5.43 11.77
N PRO A 93 -16.85 -5.05 11.14
CA PRO A 93 -17.54 -3.80 11.43
C PRO A 93 -18.02 -3.68 12.88
N ARG A 94 -18.18 -4.80 13.59
CA ARG A 94 -18.59 -4.82 15.00
C ARG A 94 -17.46 -4.47 15.97
N ARG A 95 -16.20 -4.70 15.54
CA ARG A 95 -15.00 -4.52 16.38
C ARG A 95 -14.13 -3.37 15.92
N TYR A 96 -14.17 -3.08 14.64
CA TYR A 96 -13.36 -2.07 13.99
C TYR A 96 -14.27 -1.08 13.26
N ASP A 97 -14.96 -0.25 14.03
CA ASP A 97 -15.69 0.88 13.48
C ASP A 97 -14.73 2.04 13.22
N LEU A 98 -14.20 2.12 12.01
CA LEU A 98 -13.77 3.38 11.46
C LEU A 98 -15.03 4.19 11.16
N SER A 99 -15.50 4.95 12.13
CA SER A 99 -16.56 5.94 11.91
C SER A 99 -16.21 6.80 10.68
N THR A 100 -17.19 7.36 10.02
CA THR A 100 -17.02 8.22 8.83
C THR A 100 -15.94 9.30 9.04
N VAL A 101 -15.87 9.86 10.26
CA VAL A 101 -14.83 10.84 10.63
C VAL A 101 -13.42 10.21 10.68
N GLY A 102 -13.30 9.00 11.20
CA GLY A 102 -12.01 8.28 11.23
C GLY A 102 -11.53 7.96 9.82
N ARG A 103 -12.40 7.45 8.95
CA ARG A 103 -12.09 7.18 7.53
C ARG A 103 -11.64 8.46 6.81
N TYR A 104 -12.35 9.55 7.01
CA TYR A 104 -11.95 10.85 6.44
C TYR A 104 -10.55 11.27 6.90
N LYS A 105 -10.25 11.16 8.20
CA LYS A 105 -8.93 11.50 8.73
C LYS A 105 -7.82 10.63 8.17
N PHE A 106 -8.05 9.31 8.04
CA PHE A 106 -7.09 8.39 7.42
C PHE A 106 -6.87 8.72 5.94
N ASN A 107 -7.94 8.86 5.16
CA ASN A 107 -7.85 9.21 3.75
C ASN A 107 -7.09 10.52 3.54
N LYS A 108 -7.36 11.54 4.36
CA LYS A 108 -6.66 12.80 4.31
C LYS A 108 -5.15 12.64 4.59
N LYS A 109 -4.75 11.84 5.58
CA LYS A 109 -3.33 11.59 5.90
C LYS A 109 -2.61 10.77 4.84
N LEU A 110 -3.32 9.84 4.19
CA LEU A 110 -2.77 8.96 3.17
C LEU A 110 -2.78 9.58 1.76
N SER A 111 -3.51 10.70 1.56
CA SER A 111 -3.55 11.37 0.26
C SER A 111 -2.18 11.84 -0.19
N LEU A 112 -1.96 11.80 -1.49
CA LEU A 112 -0.70 12.16 -2.14
C LEU A 112 -0.29 13.59 -1.77
N TRP A 113 -1.24 14.54 -1.82
CA TRP A 113 -1.00 15.95 -1.53
C TRP A 113 -0.52 16.28 -0.10
N GLN A 114 -0.68 15.35 0.85
CA GLN A 114 -0.15 15.52 2.22
C GLN A 114 1.29 15.04 2.37
N ARG A 115 1.74 14.15 1.51
CA ARG A 115 3.01 13.42 1.68
C ARG A 115 4.15 13.93 0.82
N ILE A 116 3.87 14.57 -0.32
CA ILE A 116 4.88 14.97 -1.29
C ILE A 116 5.32 16.47 -1.25
N PRO A 117 4.61 17.42 -0.58
CA PRO A 117 5.07 18.81 -0.58
C PRO A 117 6.44 18.98 0.07
N GLY A 118 7.27 19.82 -0.53
CA GLY A 118 8.61 20.13 -0.04
C GLY A 118 9.71 19.19 -0.56
N TYR A 119 9.36 18.19 -1.35
CA TYR A 119 10.31 17.29 -1.99
C TYR A 119 10.46 17.62 -3.48
N LYS A 120 11.60 17.24 -4.07
CA LYS A 120 11.85 17.36 -5.50
C LYS A 120 11.39 16.10 -6.23
N LEU A 121 10.91 16.28 -7.46
CA LEU A 121 10.61 15.18 -8.36
C LEU A 121 11.90 14.54 -8.88
N VAL A 122 11.94 13.20 -8.89
CA VAL A 122 13.03 12.43 -9.53
C VAL A 122 12.73 12.18 -11.01
N TYR A 123 11.45 12.07 -11.36
CA TYR A 123 11.00 11.89 -12.75
C TYR A 123 9.93 12.93 -13.10
N PRO A 124 9.80 13.28 -14.38
CA PRO A 124 8.72 14.14 -14.83
C PRO A 124 7.37 13.48 -14.59
N VAL A 125 6.35 14.29 -14.32
CA VAL A 125 4.98 13.84 -14.07
C VAL A 125 4.03 14.41 -15.10
N ALA A 126 3.28 13.54 -15.77
CA ALA A 126 2.27 13.92 -16.75
C ALA A 126 0.86 13.69 -16.20
N ASP A 127 -0.10 14.39 -16.80
CA ASP A 127 -1.52 14.15 -16.58
C ASP A 127 -1.91 12.77 -17.14
N PRO A 128 -2.43 11.85 -16.32
CA PRO A 128 -2.77 10.51 -16.76
C PRO A 128 -3.94 10.47 -17.78
N ALA A 129 -4.74 11.54 -17.87
CA ALA A 129 -5.86 11.60 -18.81
C ALA A 129 -5.46 12.20 -20.17
N THR A 130 -4.58 13.18 -20.19
CA THR A 130 -4.20 13.92 -21.42
C THR A 130 -2.80 13.58 -21.93
N GLY A 131 -1.93 13.03 -21.07
CA GLY A 131 -0.52 12.82 -21.34
C GLY A 131 0.31 14.12 -21.33
N GLU A 132 -0.31 15.27 -21.03
CA GLU A 132 0.38 16.55 -20.96
C GLU A 132 1.34 16.60 -19.77
N LEU A 133 2.55 17.10 -19.98
CA LEU A 133 3.54 17.24 -18.93
C LEU A 133 3.10 18.33 -17.94
N LEU A 134 2.93 17.95 -16.67
CA LEU A 134 2.56 18.83 -15.58
C LEU A 134 3.78 19.44 -14.90
N PHE A 135 4.78 18.63 -14.58
CA PHE A 135 6.01 19.04 -13.92
C PHE A 135 7.22 18.26 -14.42
N ASP A 136 8.33 18.96 -14.57
CA ASP A 136 9.62 18.39 -14.97
C ASP A 136 10.36 17.73 -13.80
N GLU A 137 11.38 16.94 -14.16
CA GLU A 137 12.37 16.41 -13.22
C GLU A 137 13.03 17.56 -12.42
N GLY A 138 13.25 17.34 -11.14
CA GLY A 138 13.87 18.32 -10.24
C GLY A 138 12.93 19.40 -9.74
N HIS A 139 11.67 19.46 -10.19
CA HIS A 139 10.69 20.44 -9.71
C HIS A 139 10.44 20.26 -8.22
N LEU A 140 10.51 21.36 -7.44
CA LEU A 140 10.21 21.37 -6.02
C LEU A 140 8.70 21.50 -5.83
N LEU A 141 8.07 20.44 -5.35
CA LEU A 141 6.62 20.38 -5.19
C LEU A 141 6.12 21.31 -4.08
N THR A 142 5.28 22.26 -4.43
CA THR A 142 4.50 23.07 -3.49
C THR A 142 3.26 22.34 -3.01
N LYS A 143 2.54 22.91 -2.02
CA LYS A 143 1.26 22.34 -1.58
C LYS A 143 0.19 22.41 -2.66
N ASP A 144 0.23 23.42 -3.51
CA ASP A 144 -0.76 23.59 -4.57
C ASP A 144 -0.46 22.66 -5.75
N ASP A 145 0.81 22.45 -6.10
CA ASP A 145 1.23 21.43 -7.07
C ASP A 145 0.82 20.02 -6.62
N ALA A 146 1.05 19.70 -5.35
CA ALA A 146 0.65 18.40 -4.80
C ALA A 146 -0.87 18.19 -4.82
N ARG A 147 -1.67 19.24 -4.60
CA ARG A 147 -3.13 19.20 -4.74
C ARG A 147 -3.57 19.02 -6.19
N LEU A 148 -2.89 19.71 -7.11
CA LEU A 148 -3.13 19.54 -8.53
C LEU A 148 -2.92 18.08 -8.95
N LEU A 149 -1.77 17.50 -8.60
CA LEU A 149 -1.46 16.08 -8.88
C LEU A 149 -2.50 15.11 -8.30
N ASP A 150 -2.95 15.35 -7.07
CA ASP A 150 -3.99 14.53 -6.43
C ASP A 150 -5.37 14.69 -7.10
N THR A 151 -5.69 15.89 -7.61
CA THR A 151 -6.98 16.18 -8.27
C THR A 151 -7.03 15.58 -9.68
N VAL A 152 -5.95 15.72 -10.44
CA VAL A 152 -5.82 15.16 -11.79
C VAL A 152 -5.80 13.62 -11.76
N GLY A 153 -5.49 13.03 -10.60
CA GLY A 153 -5.55 11.58 -10.42
C GLY A 153 -4.25 10.86 -10.69
N VAL A 154 -3.11 11.53 -10.50
CA VAL A 154 -1.80 10.90 -10.60
C VAL A 154 -1.70 9.73 -9.62
N GLY A 155 -1.36 8.55 -10.13
CA GLY A 155 -1.33 7.31 -9.37
C GLY A 155 -0.12 7.18 -8.45
N GLU A 156 1.04 7.63 -8.92
CA GLU A 156 2.29 7.58 -8.17
C GLU A 156 3.24 8.70 -8.57
N VAL A 157 4.11 9.07 -7.64
CA VAL A 157 5.14 10.09 -7.83
C VAL A 157 6.43 9.60 -7.18
N THR A 158 7.56 9.75 -7.84
CA THR A 158 8.87 9.47 -7.24
C THR A 158 9.52 10.78 -6.81
N ILE A 159 9.79 10.89 -5.53
CA ILE A 159 10.41 12.08 -4.91
C ILE A 159 11.81 11.77 -4.41
N ASP A 160 12.66 12.79 -4.35
CA ASP A 160 13.99 12.70 -3.74
C ASP A 160 13.89 12.94 -2.23
N VAL A 161 14.31 11.96 -1.46
CA VAL A 161 14.41 12.02 0.01
C VAL A 161 15.87 11.81 0.40
N GLU A 162 16.54 12.86 0.79
CA GLU A 162 17.95 12.82 1.21
C GLU A 162 18.91 12.18 0.16
N GLY A 163 18.63 12.39 -1.12
CA GLY A 163 19.42 11.83 -2.22
C GLY A 163 19.03 10.41 -2.64
N ALA A 164 17.97 9.85 -2.05
CA ALA A 164 17.43 8.55 -2.44
C ALA A 164 16.04 8.71 -3.10
N PRO A 165 15.76 8.01 -4.22
CA PRO A 165 14.45 8.03 -4.84
C PRO A 165 13.44 7.25 -3.98
N LEU A 166 12.33 7.89 -3.63
CA LEU A 166 11.22 7.26 -2.92
C LEU A 166 9.95 7.33 -3.77
N ARG A 167 9.38 6.16 -4.06
CA ARG A 167 8.08 6.06 -4.74
C ARG A 167 6.94 6.26 -3.77
N VAL A 168 6.08 7.24 -4.03
CA VAL A 168 4.90 7.57 -3.23
C VAL A 168 3.65 7.29 -4.05
N MET A 169 2.86 6.32 -3.61
CA MET A 169 1.61 5.94 -4.27
C MET A 169 0.42 6.70 -3.72
N SER A 170 -0.52 7.04 -4.59
CA SER A 170 -1.82 7.60 -4.21
C SER A 170 -2.68 6.57 -3.48
N ASN A 171 -3.44 7.02 -2.48
CA ASN A 171 -4.44 6.19 -1.81
C ASN A 171 -5.76 6.04 -2.60
N LYS A 172 -5.83 6.63 -3.78
CA LYS A 172 -6.97 6.50 -4.71
C LYS A 172 -6.81 5.36 -5.72
N MET A 173 -5.66 4.69 -5.69
CA MET A 173 -5.34 3.58 -6.59
C MET A 173 -5.60 2.24 -5.91
N CYS A 174 -6.15 1.30 -6.66
CA CYS A 174 -6.40 -0.06 -6.18
C CYS A 174 -5.93 -1.10 -7.21
N ASP A 175 -5.77 -2.34 -6.75
CA ASP A 175 -5.53 -3.48 -7.62
C ASP A 175 -6.86 -4.01 -8.13
N LEU A 176 -7.00 -4.06 -9.47
CA LEU A 176 -8.22 -4.48 -10.14
C LEU A 176 -8.60 -5.94 -9.81
N SER A 177 -7.61 -6.81 -9.60
CA SER A 177 -7.84 -8.23 -9.31
C SER A 177 -8.66 -8.50 -8.04
N HIS A 178 -8.71 -7.54 -7.10
CA HIS A 178 -9.48 -7.68 -5.87
C HIS A 178 -10.97 -7.36 -6.02
N TYR A 179 -11.37 -6.82 -7.16
CA TYR A 179 -12.74 -6.31 -7.39
C TYR A 179 -13.47 -7.01 -8.52
N VAL A 180 -12.76 -7.81 -9.31
CA VAL A 180 -13.32 -8.56 -10.43
C VAL A 180 -13.06 -10.05 -10.26
N ASP A 181 -13.85 -10.89 -10.89
CA ASP A 181 -13.80 -12.35 -10.86
C ASP A 181 -13.01 -13.00 -12.01
N PHE A 182 -12.36 -12.17 -12.84
CA PHE A 182 -11.53 -12.57 -13.95
C PHE A 182 -10.08 -12.07 -13.78
N ASP A 183 -9.14 -12.63 -14.56
CA ASP A 183 -7.75 -12.18 -14.57
C ASP A 183 -7.61 -10.87 -15.38
N PRO A 184 -7.32 -9.72 -14.74
CA PRO A 184 -7.21 -8.43 -15.43
C PRO A 184 -6.11 -8.38 -16.48
N LEU A 185 -5.02 -9.13 -16.28
CA LEU A 185 -3.93 -9.17 -17.24
C LEU A 185 -4.32 -9.96 -18.48
N ALA A 186 -4.89 -11.15 -18.30
CA ALA A 186 -5.29 -12.01 -19.41
C ALA A 186 -6.44 -11.43 -20.22
N GLU A 187 -7.47 -10.88 -19.55
CA GLU A 187 -8.71 -10.42 -20.18
C GLU A 187 -8.65 -8.97 -20.66
N CYS A 188 -8.03 -8.09 -19.89
CA CYS A 188 -7.99 -6.65 -20.19
C CYS A 188 -6.59 -6.12 -20.52
N GLY A 189 -5.54 -6.91 -20.29
CA GLY A 189 -4.15 -6.51 -20.49
C GLY A 189 -3.67 -5.46 -19.47
N ILE A 190 -4.31 -5.39 -18.28
CA ILE A 190 -4.01 -4.41 -17.23
C ILE A 190 -3.19 -5.11 -16.15
N LYS A 191 -2.00 -4.57 -15.88
CA LYS A 191 -1.11 -4.97 -14.80
C LYS A 191 -0.97 -3.89 -13.72
N GLU A 192 -1.17 -2.64 -14.11
CA GLU A 192 -1.03 -1.48 -13.25
C GLU A 192 -2.23 -1.34 -12.31
N ARG A 193 -2.05 -0.58 -11.24
CA ARG A 193 -3.14 -0.17 -10.36
C ARG A 193 -4.06 0.82 -11.09
N VAL A 194 -5.35 0.70 -10.81
CA VAL A 194 -6.40 1.54 -11.41
C VAL A 194 -6.99 2.51 -10.40
N ARG A 195 -7.61 3.57 -10.86
CA ARG A 195 -8.33 4.52 -10.01
C ARG A 195 -9.60 3.88 -9.45
N PHE A 196 -9.71 3.89 -8.13
CA PHE A 196 -10.84 3.27 -7.43
C PHE A 196 -12.18 3.96 -7.71
N ASP A 197 -12.19 5.30 -7.83
CA ASP A 197 -13.40 6.06 -8.15
C ASP A 197 -13.98 5.69 -9.51
N VAL A 198 -13.13 5.62 -10.54
CA VAL A 198 -13.53 5.19 -11.90
C VAL A 198 -13.98 3.73 -11.90
N LEU A 199 -13.22 2.85 -11.23
CA LEU A 199 -13.58 1.44 -11.13
C LEU A 199 -14.94 1.24 -10.46
N GLN A 200 -15.20 1.96 -9.37
CA GLN A 200 -16.48 1.88 -8.65
C GLN A 200 -17.66 2.31 -9.53
N GLU A 201 -17.48 3.33 -10.35
CA GLU A 201 -18.48 3.78 -11.31
C GLU A 201 -18.76 2.71 -12.38
N LEU A 202 -17.71 2.13 -12.97
CA LEU A 202 -17.84 1.07 -13.97
C LEU A 202 -18.51 -0.19 -13.40
N LEU A 203 -18.12 -0.63 -12.19
CA LEU A 203 -18.76 -1.77 -11.52
C LEU A 203 -20.23 -1.53 -11.17
N GLY A 204 -20.62 -0.28 -10.97
CA GLY A 204 -22.03 0.09 -10.73
C GLY A 204 -22.90 0.12 -11.97
N GLN A 205 -22.30 0.29 -13.16
CA GLN A 205 -23.02 0.47 -14.42
C GLN A 205 -22.97 -0.76 -15.33
N TYR A 206 -21.88 -1.52 -15.32
CA TYR A 206 -21.61 -2.60 -16.27
C TYR A 206 -21.32 -3.93 -15.56
N SER A 207 -21.53 -5.05 -16.27
CA SER A 207 -21.25 -6.40 -15.79
C SER A 207 -20.79 -7.33 -16.91
N GLY A 208 -20.13 -8.44 -16.59
CA GLY A 208 -19.69 -9.46 -17.54
C GLY A 208 -18.74 -8.92 -18.63
N GLU A 209 -19.01 -9.25 -19.90
CA GLU A 209 -18.18 -8.84 -21.03
C GLU A 209 -18.20 -7.32 -21.27
N GLU A 210 -19.35 -6.69 -21.04
CA GLU A 210 -19.50 -5.24 -21.19
C GLU A 210 -18.60 -4.47 -20.22
N LEU A 211 -18.44 -4.96 -18.99
CA LEU A 211 -17.50 -4.41 -18.01
C LEU A 211 -16.06 -4.54 -18.51
N LYS A 212 -15.66 -5.68 -19.06
CA LYS A 212 -14.31 -5.88 -19.60
C LYS A 212 -14.01 -4.91 -20.74
N ASP A 213 -14.97 -4.69 -21.62
CA ASP A 213 -14.82 -3.75 -22.74
C ASP A 213 -14.67 -2.30 -22.24
N GLN A 214 -15.47 -1.89 -21.24
CA GLN A 214 -15.33 -0.57 -20.64
C GLN A 214 -14.00 -0.39 -19.92
N ILE A 215 -13.53 -1.41 -19.20
CA ILE A 215 -12.21 -1.38 -18.55
C ILE A 215 -11.09 -1.25 -19.59
N ARG A 216 -11.18 -1.94 -20.73
CA ARG A 216 -10.21 -1.80 -21.84
C ARG A 216 -10.21 -0.39 -22.44
N LEU A 217 -11.39 0.22 -22.60
CA LEU A 217 -11.54 1.58 -23.12
C LEU A 217 -10.96 2.65 -22.19
N HIS A 218 -11.07 2.47 -20.88
CA HIS A 218 -10.54 3.41 -19.89
C HIS A 218 -9.06 3.20 -19.54
N ARG A 219 -8.38 2.30 -20.25
CA ARG A 219 -6.93 2.07 -20.13
C ARG A 219 -6.09 3.16 -20.81
N ALA A 220 -6.67 3.91 -21.75
CA ALA A 220 -5.97 4.90 -22.58
C ALA A 220 -5.69 6.20 -21.80
#